data_224e93e1df81f3b7d5790f5a56f1535e
#
_entry.id   224e93e1df81f3b7d5790f5a56f1535e
#
_cell.length_a   1.000
_cell.length_b   1.000
_cell.length_c   1.000
_cell.angle_alpha   90.00
_cell.angle_beta   90.00
_cell.angle_gamma   90.00
#
_symmetry.space_group_name_H-M   'P 1'
#
loop_
_entity.id
_entity.type
_entity.pdbx_description
1 polymer ?
#
loop_
_entity_poly.entity_id
_entity_poly.type
_entity_poly.pdbx_seq_one_letter_code
_entity_poly.pdbx_strand_id
1 'polypeptide(L)'
;DPMPLNDEDEVDTKVVIGKNARKPLILKNPVYISHMSFGALSKESKVALAKGSALAHSAMCSGEGGMLPEEYEAAEKYIFEYIPNLYSVTDENLKKVDAIEIKIGQGTKPGMGGHLPGDKVTPEIAAMRGKPEGQDIKSPSKFPNIHSKDDLKSLVSELRERSEGRPIGIKLAAG
;
A
#
# COMPACT_ATOMS: atom_id res chain seq x y z
N ASP A 1 -20.54 28.51 -9.06
CA ASP A 1 -19.64 28.08 -7.97
C ASP A 1 -20.49 27.77 -6.74
N PRO A 2 -20.17 26.71 -5.98
CA PRO A 2 -20.87 26.47 -4.74
C PRO A 2 -20.61 27.61 -3.76
N MET A 3 -21.63 27.94 -2.95
CA MET A 3 -21.46 28.90 -1.88
C MET A 3 -20.38 28.36 -0.88
N PRO A 4 -19.48 29.23 -0.40
CA PRO A 4 -18.53 28.85 0.62
C PRO A 4 -19.27 28.47 1.91
N LEU A 5 -18.71 27.49 2.65
CA LEU A 5 -19.19 27.16 3.98
C LEU A 5 -18.85 28.30 4.95
N ASN A 6 -19.64 28.48 6.00
CA ASN A 6 -19.29 29.37 7.10
C ASN A 6 -18.28 28.68 8.03
N ASP A 7 -17.58 29.44 8.84
CA ASP A 7 -16.57 28.92 9.78
C ASP A 7 -17.17 27.96 10.84
N GLU A 8 -18.47 28.10 11.12
CA GLU A 8 -19.22 27.30 12.10
C GLU A 8 -19.89 26.06 11.48
N ASP A 9 -19.83 25.88 10.15
CA ASP A 9 -20.46 24.74 9.48
C ASP A 9 -19.64 23.46 9.73
N GLU A 10 -20.31 22.41 10.20
CA GLU A 10 -19.68 21.09 10.35
C GLU A 10 -19.44 20.45 8.97
N VAL A 11 -18.21 19.99 8.75
CA VAL A 11 -17.81 19.26 7.54
C VAL A 11 -17.65 17.78 7.86
N ASP A 12 -18.44 16.92 7.22
CA ASP A 12 -18.21 15.47 7.31
C ASP A 12 -16.96 15.09 6.51
N THR A 13 -15.91 14.74 7.21
CA THR A 13 -14.62 14.32 6.64
C THR A 13 -14.50 12.81 6.49
N LYS A 14 -15.51 12.03 6.92
CA LYS A 14 -15.50 10.57 6.86
C LYS A 14 -15.48 10.07 5.43
N VAL A 15 -14.57 9.15 5.15
CA VAL A 15 -14.43 8.49 3.84
C VAL A 15 -14.66 6.99 3.98
N VAL A 16 -15.47 6.42 3.08
CA VAL A 16 -15.67 4.96 2.97
C VAL A 16 -15.10 4.50 1.64
N ILE A 17 -13.99 3.76 1.69
CA ILE A 17 -13.36 3.14 0.53
C ILE A 17 -13.93 1.73 0.36
N GLY A 18 -14.40 1.43 -0.86
CA GLY A 18 -15.01 0.13 -1.15
C GLY A 18 -16.40 -0.01 -0.51
N LYS A 19 -17.32 0.94 -0.75
CA LYS A 19 -18.71 0.92 -0.20
C LYS A 19 -19.44 -0.41 -0.38
N ASN A 20 -19.15 -1.13 -1.47
CA ASN A 20 -19.75 -2.42 -1.81
C ASN A 20 -18.87 -3.61 -1.40
N ALA A 21 -17.72 -3.38 -0.78
CA ALA A 21 -16.86 -4.44 -0.27
C ALA A 21 -17.50 -5.08 0.97
N ARG A 22 -17.23 -6.36 1.19
CA ARG A 22 -17.74 -7.07 2.39
C ARG A 22 -17.17 -6.47 3.69
N LYS A 23 -15.93 -5.97 3.63
CA LYS A 23 -15.23 -5.32 4.75
C LYS A 23 -14.69 -3.95 4.28
N PRO A 24 -15.51 -2.91 4.15
CA PRO A 24 -15.05 -1.60 3.66
C PRO A 24 -14.02 -0.97 4.59
N LEU A 25 -13.10 -0.18 4.03
CA LEU A 25 -12.18 0.65 4.80
C LEU A 25 -12.85 1.99 5.12
N ILE A 26 -12.94 2.31 6.40
CA ILE A 26 -13.53 3.56 6.90
C ILE A 26 -12.43 4.41 7.53
N LEU A 27 -12.28 5.63 7.04
CA LEU A 27 -11.36 6.64 7.56
C LEU A 27 -12.15 7.81 8.13
N LYS A 28 -11.69 8.41 9.23
CA LYS A 28 -12.31 9.59 9.82
C LYS A 28 -12.01 10.88 9.06
N ASN A 29 -10.93 10.88 8.27
CA ASN A 29 -10.56 12.00 7.43
C ASN A 29 -10.01 11.51 6.07
N PRO A 30 -10.03 12.35 5.00
CA PRO A 30 -9.67 11.93 3.64
C PRO A 30 -8.17 11.94 3.37
N VAL A 31 -7.33 11.99 4.39
CA VAL A 31 -5.87 12.04 4.26
C VAL A 31 -5.27 10.79 4.90
N TYR A 32 -4.34 10.14 4.22
CA TYR A 32 -3.60 9.00 4.74
C TYR A 32 -2.12 9.05 4.32
N ILE A 33 -1.28 8.29 5.02
CA ILE A 33 0.16 8.19 4.70
C ILE A 33 0.33 7.29 3.49
N SER A 34 0.86 7.85 2.41
CA SER A 34 1.05 7.12 1.15
C SER A 34 2.17 6.08 1.23
N HIS A 35 2.27 5.28 0.18
CA HIS A 35 3.24 4.18 0.07
C HIS A 35 4.70 4.69 0.05
N MET A 36 5.47 4.28 1.04
CA MET A 36 6.92 4.53 1.14
C MET A 36 7.59 3.25 1.64
N SER A 37 8.52 2.70 0.85
CA SER A 37 9.08 1.38 1.12
C SER A 37 10.06 1.38 2.30
N PHE A 38 10.10 0.26 3.04
CA PHE A 38 11.20 -0.06 3.92
C PHE A 38 12.48 -0.29 3.08
N GLY A 39 13.49 0.51 3.35
CA GLY A 39 14.71 0.63 2.54
C GLY A 39 14.83 2.01 1.88
N ALA A 40 13.72 2.64 1.45
CA ALA A 40 13.68 4.08 1.17
C ALA A 40 13.60 4.87 2.48
N LEU A 41 12.75 4.41 3.40
CA LEU A 41 12.69 4.90 4.78
C LEU A 41 13.26 3.85 5.74
N SER A 42 13.78 4.30 6.88
CA SER A 42 14.17 3.42 7.98
C SER A 42 12.94 2.82 8.69
N LYS A 43 13.16 1.76 9.48
CA LYS A 43 12.13 1.16 10.32
C LYS A 43 11.52 2.18 11.28
N GLU A 44 12.36 2.97 11.95
CA GLU A 44 11.94 3.97 12.92
C GLU A 44 11.01 5.02 12.29
N SER A 45 11.37 5.50 11.08
CA SER A 45 10.55 6.45 10.35
C SER A 45 9.20 5.85 9.96
N LYS A 46 9.18 4.61 9.48
CA LYS A 46 7.94 3.91 9.10
C LYS A 46 7.04 3.67 10.31
N VAL A 47 7.58 3.21 11.43
CA VAL A 47 6.83 3.01 12.68
C VAL A 47 6.33 4.33 13.25
N ALA A 48 7.11 5.41 13.18
CA ALA A 48 6.66 6.73 13.62
C ALA A 48 5.49 7.26 12.79
N LEU A 49 5.55 7.09 11.46
CA LEU A 49 4.45 7.45 10.56
C LEU A 49 3.20 6.60 10.81
N ALA A 50 3.35 5.31 11.06
CA ALA A 50 2.23 4.42 11.40
C ALA A 50 1.55 4.85 12.71
N LYS A 51 2.33 5.17 13.75
CA LYS A 51 1.79 5.73 15.01
C LYS A 51 1.08 7.06 14.78
N GLY A 52 1.66 7.96 13.96
CA GLY A 52 1.03 9.23 13.58
C GLY A 52 -0.29 9.03 12.84
N SER A 53 -0.36 8.09 11.90
CA SER A 53 -1.60 7.75 11.21
C SER A 53 -2.68 7.21 12.15
N ALA A 54 -2.30 6.40 13.13
CA ALA A 54 -3.22 5.87 14.15
C ALA A 54 -3.77 7.00 15.05
N LEU A 55 -2.91 7.91 15.51
CA LEU A 55 -3.35 9.08 16.29
C LEU A 55 -4.31 9.99 15.50
N ALA A 56 -4.11 10.10 14.20
CA ALA A 56 -5.00 10.86 13.29
C ALA A 56 -6.24 10.08 12.85
N HIS A 57 -6.44 8.83 13.31
CA HIS A 57 -7.51 7.94 12.86
C HIS A 57 -7.57 7.78 11.33
N SER A 58 -6.41 7.65 10.74
CA SER A 58 -6.20 7.49 9.31
C SER A 58 -5.50 6.17 8.98
N ALA A 59 -4.98 6.01 7.77
CA ALA A 59 -4.30 4.81 7.33
C ALA A 59 -2.81 5.03 7.06
N MET A 60 -2.04 3.96 7.23
CA MET A 60 -0.66 3.81 6.77
C MET A 60 -0.61 2.85 5.58
N CYS A 61 0.28 3.11 4.61
CA CYS A 61 0.49 2.25 3.46
C CYS A 61 1.86 1.56 3.50
N SER A 62 1.94 0.29 3.08
CA SER A 62 3.16 -0.51 3.18
C SER A 62 4.32 -0.03 2.30
N GLY A 63 4.04 0.37 1.08
CA GLY A 63 5.07 0.62 0.06
C GLY A 63 5.65 -0.65 -0.57
N GLU A 64 6.60 -0.49 -1.50
CA GLU A 64 7.17 -1.57 -2.33
C GLU A 64 8.08 -2.54 -1.58
N GLY A 65 8.43 -2.28 -0.35
CA GLY A 65 9.36 -3.09 0.45
C GLY A 65 8.75 -4.32 1.10
N GLY A 66 7.44 -4.53 0.96
CA GLY A 66 6.70 -5.51 1.71
C GLY A 66 6.10 -4.93 3.00
N MET A 67 5.47 -5.79 3.79
CA MET A 67 4.81 -5.41 5.05
C MET A 67 5.78 -5.57 6.22
N LEU A 68 6.20 -4.46 6.80
CA LEU A 68 7.02 -4.44 8.00
C LEU A 68 6.11 -4.71 9.22
N PRO A 69 6.36 -5.78 10.02
CA PRO A 69 5.48 -6.15 11.12
C PRO A 69 5.25 -5.03 12.14
N GLU A 70 6.32 -4.36 12.57
CA GLU A 70 6.25 -3.29 13.57
C GLU A 70 5.49 -2.05 13.07
N GLU A 71 5.52 -1.78 11.76
CA GLU A 71 4.72 -0.74 11.13
C GLU A 71 3.24 -1.11 11.13
N TYR A 72 2.93 -2.34 10.74
CA TYR A 72 1.57 -2.87 10.74
C TYR A 72 0.96 -2.83 12.15
N GLU A 73 1.69 -3.28 13.16
CA GLU A 73 1.24 -3.29 14.55
C GLU A 73 1.02 -1.87 15.12
N ALA A 74 1.76 -0.89 14.62
CA ALA A 74 1.64 0.50 15.04
C ALA A 74 0.52 1.28 14.35
N ALA A 75 -0.03 0.77 13.24
CA ALA A 75 -1.08 1.42 12.46
C ALA A 75 -2.48 1.06 12.99
N GLU A 76 -3.44 2.01 12.93
CA GLU A 76 -4.85 1.71 13.17
C GLU A 76 -5.51 1.09 11.94
N LYS A 77 -5.17 1.61 10.75
CA LYS A 77 -5.62 1.13 9.45
C LYS A 77 -4.42 0.95 8.53
N TYR A 78 -4.42 -0.13 7.76
CA TYR A 78 -3.27 -0.48 6.94
C TYR A 78 -3.66 -0.86 5.52
N ILE A 79 -3.06 -0.18 4.53
CA ILE A 79 -3.25 -0.43 3.11
C ILE A 79 -2.00 -1.13 2.57
N PHE A 80 -2.18 -2.33 2.02
CA PHE A 80 -1.09 -3.13 1.48
C PHE A 80 -0.86 -2.83 0.00
N GLU A 81 0.37 -2.49 -0.38
CA GLU A 81 0.76 -2.30 -1.78
C GLU A 81 1.14 -3.63 -2.42
N TYR A 82 0.31 -4.11 -3.34
CA TYR A 82 0.55 -5.32 -4.11
C TYR A 82 1.39 -4.97 -5.35
N ILE A 83 2.60 -5.52 -5.42
CA ILE A 83 3.62 -5.16 -6.42
C ILE A 83 4.10 -6.39 -7.21
N PRO A 84 4.76 -6.20 -8.38
CA PRO A 84 5.26 -7.31 -9.20
C PRO A 84 6.22 -8.27 -8.49
N ASN A 85 6.93 -7.81 -7.47
CA ASN A 85 7.86 -8.64 -6.67
C ASN A 85 7.15 -9.60 -5.72
N LEU A 86 5.86 -9.37 -5.44
CA LEU A 86 5.03 -10.18 -4.53
C LEU A 86 5.57 -10.28 -3.08
N TYR A 87 6.34 -9.28 -2.61
CA TYR A 87 6.85 -9.28 -1.23
C TYR A 87 5.69 -9.27 -0.23
N SER A 88 5.81 -10.11 0.79
CA SER A 88 4.82 -10.26 1.87
C SER A 88 3.42 -10.69 1.40
N VAL A 89 3.25 -11.17 0.17
CA VAL A 89 1.96 -11.67 -0.35
C VAL A 89 1.69 -13.07 0.19
N THR A 90 1.05 -13.14 1.34
CA THR A 90 0.55 -14.37 1.96
C THR A 90 -0.92 -14.21 2.29
N ASP A 91 -1.66 -15.31 2.38
CA ASP A 91 -3.09 -15.25 2.74
C ASP A 91 -3.28 -14.66 4.14
N GLU A 92 -2.34 -14.92 5.05
CA GLU A 92 -2.36 -14.34 6.39
C GLU A 92 -2.28 -12.81 6.33
N ASN A 93 -1.33 -12.25 5.58
CA ASN A 93 -1.17 -10.81 5.44
C ASN A 93 -2.35 -10.16 4.71
N LEU A 94 -2.83 -10.78 3.62
CA LEU A 94 -3.97 -10.26 2.86
C LEU A 94 -5.26 -10.19 3.69
N LYS A 95 -5.44 -11.09 4.66
CA LYS A 95 -6.59 -11.07 5.58
C LYS A 95 -6.46 -10.03 6.69
N LYS A 96 -5.23 -9.72 7.12
CA LYS A 96 -4.95 -8.77 8.20
C LYS A 96 -5.17 -7.32 7.80
N VAL A 97 -4.84 -6.95 6.56
CA VAL A 97 -4.85 -5.56 6.09
C VAL A 97 -6.27 -5.04 5.86
N ASP A 98 -6.46 -3.73 5.86
CA ASP A 98 -7.78 -3.10 5.68
C ASP A 98 -8.14 -2.85 4.22
N ALA A 99 -7.14 -2.72 3.34
CA ALA A 99 -7.31 -2.63 1.89
C ALA A 99 -6.04 -3.09 1.17
N ILE A 100 -6.17 -3.43 -0.11
CA ILE A 100 -5.07 -3.83 -0.98
C ILE A 100 -5.05 -2.91 -2.19
N GLU A 101 -3.87 -2.39 -2.56
CA GLU A 101 -3.70 -1.53 -3.72
C GLU A 101 -2.71 -2.16 -4.70
N ILE A 102 -3.18 -2.53 -5.90
CA ILE A 102 -2.36 -3.08 -6.98
C ILE A 102 -1.62 -1.92 -7.65
N LYS A 103 -0.31 -1.89 -7.56
CA LYS A 103 0.50 -0.83 -8.14
C LYS A 103 0.92 -1.18 -9.56
N ILE A 104 0.30 -0.54 -10.54
CA ILE A 104 0.71 -0.62 -11.95
C ILE A 104 1.81 0.41 -12.26
N GLY A 105 1.74 1.58 -11.64
CA GLY A 105 2.73 2.64 -11.81
C GLY A 105 2.54 3.78 -10.84
N GLN A 106 3.42 4.78 -10.93
CA GLN A 106 3.31 6.00 -10.13
C GLN A 106 3.95 7.18 -10.84
N GLY A 107 3.32 8.37 -10.71
CA GLY A 107 3.88 9.66 -11.11
C GLY A 107 4.51 9.65 -12.49
N THR A 108 5.70 10.21 -12.59
CA THR A 108 6.43 10.47 -13.84
C THR A 108 7.39 9.37 -14.26
N LYS A 109 7.33 8.18 -13.71
CA LYS A 109 8.16 7.04 -14.09
C LYS A 109 7.36 5.81 -14.54
N PRO A 110 6.46 5.91 -15.53
CA PRO A 110 5.70 4.78 -16.02
C PRO A 110 6.64 3.76 -16.68
N GLY A 111 6.37 2.47 -16.45
CA GLY A 111 7.18 1.38 -16.99
C GLY A 111 8.56 1.21 -16.35
N MET A 112 8.84 1.90 -15.25
CA MET A 112 10.07 1.73 -14.47
C MET A 112 9.75 1.19 -13.08
N GLY A 113 10.39 0.09 -12.68
CA GLY A 113 10.34 -0.44 -11.34
C GLY A 113 11.22 0.34 -10.36
N GLY A 114 11.16 -0.02 -9.07
CA GLY A 114 12.04 0.53 -8.04
C GLY A 114 13.47 -0.03 -8.14
N HIS A 115 14.43 0.73 -7.63
CA HIS A 115 15.81 0.29 -7.46
C HIS A 115 16.27 0.60 -6.03
N LEU A 116 16.68 -0.42 -5.30
CA LEU A 116 17.33 -0.28 -3.99
C LEU A 116 18.80 -0.64 -4.14
N PRO A 117 19.73 0.32 -3.99
CA PRO A 117 21.18 0.07 -4.04
C PRO A 117 21.62 -0.94 -2.96
N GLY A 118 22.65 -1.74 -3.28
CA GLY A 118 23.13 -2.81 -2.42
C GLY A 118 23.61 -2.35 -1.05
N ASP A 119 24.20 -1.17 -0.97
CA ASP A 119 24.64 -0.54 0.29
C ASP A 119 23.48 -0.27 1.28
N LYS A 120 22.23 -0.21 0.77
CA LYS A 120 21.01 -0.07 1.58
C LYS A 120 20.33 -1.41 1.89
N VAL A 121 20.78 -2.51 1.29
CA VAL A 121 20.19 -3.82 1.50
C VAL A 121 20.80 -4.45 2.76
N THR A 122 20.24 -4.10 3.91
CA THR A 122 20.61 -4.66 5.21
C THR A 122 20.13 -6.12 5.34
N PRO A 123 20.65 -6.90 6.32
CA PRO A 123 20.18 -8.26 6.59
C PRO A 123 18.67 -8.35 6.75
N GLU A 124 18.04 -7.38 7.41
CA GLU A 124 16.60 -7.36 7.64
C GLU A 124 15.82 -7.12 6.33
N ILE A 125 16.26 -6.19 5.50
CA ILE A 125 15.66 -5.94 4.18
C ILE A 125 15.85 -7.15 3.26
N ALA A 126 17.05 -7.75 3.28
CA ALA A 126 17.36 -8.96 2.53
C ALA A 126 16.41 -10.12 2.89
N ALA A 127 16.22 -10.36 4.18
CA ALA A 127 15.30 -11.37 4.69
C ALA A 127 13.85 -11.11 4.27
N MET A 128 13.36 -9.87 4.43
CA MET A 128 11.99 -9.49 4.06
C MET A 128 11.72 -9.65 2.56
N ARG A 129 12.71 -9.33 1.72
CA ARG A 129 12.57 -9.37 0.26
C ARG A 129 13.01 -10.70 -0.37
N GLY A 130 13.55 -11.65 0.42
CA GLY A 130 14.09 -12.91 -0.07
C GLY A 130 15.22 -12.69 -1.09
N LYS A 131 16.11 -11.72 -0.83
CA LYS A 131 17.22 -11.34 -1.70
C LYS A 131 18.54 -11.37 -0.94
N PRO A 132 19.69 -11.51 -1.63
CA PRO A 132 21.00 -11.44 -0.98
C PRO A 132 21.26 -10.06 -0.37
N GLU A 133 21.89 -10.06 0.81
CA GLU A 133 22.39 -8.83 1.46
C GLU A 133 23.47 -8.16 0.61
N GLY A 134 23.53 -6.83 0.64
CA GLY A 134 24.57 -6.04 -0.01
C GLY A 134 24.51 -6.01 -1.53
N GLN A 135 23.47 -6.55 -2.14
CA GLN A 135 23.28 -6.55 -3.60
C GLN A 135 22.11 -5.68 -4.02
N ASP A 136 22.25 -5.01 -5.16
CA ASP A 136 21.20 -4.21 -5.76
C ASP A 136 19.91 -5.02 -5.97
N ILE A 137 18.78 -4.45 -5.54
CA ILE A 137 17.47 -5.01 -5.81
C ILE A 137 16.76 -4.13 -6.84
N LYS A 138 16.52 -4.69 -8.02
CA LYS A 138 15.76 -4.04 -9.09
C LYS A 138 14.37 -4.67 -9.17
N SER A 139 13.34 -3.84 -9.05
CA SER A 139 11.96 -4.28 -9.22
C SER A 139 11.60 -4.43 -10.68
N PRO A 140 10.80 -5.44 -11.07
CA PRO A 140 10.29 -5.55 -12.42
C PRO A 140 9.46 -4.32 -12.81
N SER A 141 9.51 -3.94 -14.09
CA SER A 141 8.72 -2.82 -14.62
C SER A 141 7.24 -3.17 -14.86
N LYS A 142 6.91 -4.46 -14.85
CA LYS A 142 5.57 -4.98 -15.09
C LYS A 142 5.31 -6.24 -14.28
N PHE A 143 4.04 -6.53 -14.06
CA PHE A 143 3.63 -7.81 -13.46
C PHE A 143 3.91 -8.97 -14.40
N PRO A 144 4.41 -10.11 -13.89
CA PRO A 144 4.69 -11.29 -14.71
C PRO A 144 3.41 -11.97 -15.22
N ASN A 145 2.27 -11.76 -14.57
CA ASN A 145 1.00 -12.43 -14.80
C ASN A 145 -0.15 -11.49 -15.20
N ILE A 146 0.12 -10.22 -15.50
CA ILE A 146 -0.88 -9.27 -15.99
C ILE A 146 -0.47 -8.82 -17.39
N HIS A 147 -1.13 -9.36 -18.42
CA HIS A 147 -0.88 -9.07 -19.82
C HIS A 147 -2.10 -8.40 -20.49
N SER A 148 -3.24 -8.42 -19.83
CA SER A 148 -4.50 -7.87 -20.32
C SER A 148 -5.35 -7.29 -19.19
N LYS A 149 -6.42 -6.57 -19.56
CA LYS A 149 -7.43 -6.12 -18.62
C LYS A 149 -8.17 -7.27 -17.93
N ASP A 150 -8.29 -8.41 -18.61
CA ASP A 150 -8.99 -9.57 -18.07
C ASP A 150 -8.13 -10.28 -17.02
N ASP A 151 -6.81 -10.32 -17.20
CA ASP A 151 -5.87 -10.79 -16.16
C ASP A 151 -5.96 -9.92 -14.91
N LEU A 152 -5.98 -8.60 -15.09
CA LEU A 152 -6.14 -7.67 -13.96
C LEU A 152 -7.48 -7.86 -13.25
N LYS A 153 -8.57 -8.06 -14.00
CA LYS A 153 -9.89 -8.35 -13.43
C LYS A 153 -9.90 -9.66 -12.64
N SER A 154 -9.22 -10.68 -13.15
CA SER A 154 -9.08 -11.97 -12.48
C SER A 154 -8.29 -11.81 -11.17
N LEU A 155 -7.18 -11.09 -11.20
CA LEU A 155 -6.39 -10.79 -10.00
C LEU A 155 -7.20 -10.01 -8.95
N VAL A 156 -7.98 -9.01 -9.36
CA VAL A 156 -8.88 -8.29 -8.44
C VAL A 156 -9.88 -9.24 -7.77
N SER A 157 -10.45 -10.17 -8.53
CA SER A 157 -11.39 -11.17 -7.99
C SER A 157 -10.70 -12.12 -7.02
N GLU A 158 -9.50 -12.62 -7.36
CA GLU A 158 -8.67 -13.45 -6.49
C GLU A 158 -8.33 -12.74 -5.17
N LEU A 159 -7.84 -11.50 -5.25
CA LEU A 159 -7.48 -10.73 -4.06
C LEU A 159 -8.68 -10.44 -3.15
N ARG A 160 -9.86 -10.19 -3.72
CA ARG A 160 -11.10 -10.04 -2.95
C ARG A 160 -11.45 -11.31 -2.17
N GLU A 161 -11.27 -12.47 -2.78
CA GLU A 161 -11.53 -13.74 -2.11
C GLU A 161 -10.48 -14.01 -1.02
N ARG A 162 -9.20 -13.92 -1.35
CA ARG A 162 -8.08 -14.18 -0.43
C ARG A 162 -8.07 -13.23 0.76
N SER A 163 -8.50 -11.98 0.58
CA SER A 163 -8.61 -10.99 1.66
C SER A 163 -9.95 -11.03 2.42
N GLU A 164 -10.81 -12.00 2.12
CA GLU A 164 -12.15 -12.11 2.71
C GLU A 164 -13.03 -10.88 2.47
N GLY A 165 -12.88 -10.22 1.34
CA GLY A 165 -13.71 -9.12 0.90
C GLY A 165 -13.25 -7.72 1.29
N ARG A 166 -11.95 -7.51 1.45
CA ARG A 166 -11.35 -6.17 1.59
C ARG A 166 -11.45 -5.39 0.27
N PRO A 167 -11.45 -4.05 0.31
CA PRO A 167 -11.38 -3.23 -0.89
C PRO A 167 -10.09 -3.48 -1.67
N ILE A 168 -10.19 -3.55 -2.99
CA ILE A 168 -9.04 -3.65 -3.90
C ILE A 168 -9.01 -2.38 -4.74
N GLY A 169 -7.95 -1.61 -4.58
CA GLY A 169 -7.63 -0.42 -5.37
C GLY A 169 -6.59 -0.70 -6.46
N ILE A 170 -6.46 0.22 -7.40
CA ILE A 170 -5.42 0.20 -8.43
C ILE A 170 -4.73 1.55 -8.43
N LYS A 171 -3.40 1.55 -8.30
CA LYS A 171 -2.57 2.74 -8.38
C LYS A 171 -2.00 2.87 -9.79
N LEU A 172 -2.33 3.96 -10.44
CA LEU A 172 -1.93 4.31 -11.80
C LEU A 172 -1.24 5.67 -11.83
N ALA A 173 -0.41 5.90 -12.86
CA ALA A 173 -0.05 7.25 -13.23
C ALA A 173 -1.27 7.89 -13.93
N ALA A 174 -1.67 9.08 -13.48
CA ALA A 174 -2.66 9.89 -14.17
C ALA A 174 -1.99 10.71 -15.28
N GLY A 175 -2.54 10.69 -16.51
CA GLY A 175 -2.03 11.41 -17.65
C GLY A 175 -3.13 11.70 -18.66
#